data_70be2905937de0f9870ea84728aacab6
#
_entry.id   70be2905937de0f9870ea84728aacab6
#
_cell.length_a   1.000
_cell.length_b   1.000
_cell.length_c   1.000
_cell.angle_alpha   90.00
_cell.angle_beta   90.00
_cell.angle_gamma   90.00
#
_symmetry.space_group_name_H-M   'P 1'
#
loop_
_entity.id
_entity.type
_entity.pdbx_description
1 polymer ?
#
loop_
_entity_poly.entity_id
_entity_poly.type
_entity_poly.pdbx_seq_one_letter_code
_entity_poly.pdbx_strand_id
1 'polypeptide(L)'
;MLKWMAALMGLLSSSFAGLTFAQAGADDLAGRWAVTWSNTSRNAMSLANKSGRFSGTYQNDDKDSCSVTGNFLASNQHLALQIVCPKWDIRMQGTASKDSKTIRGSYQAYVDGVGKFVMTKQ
;
A
#
# COMPACT_ATOMS: atom_id res chain seq x y z
N MET A 1 -45.04 19.62 16.08
CA MET A 1 -44.31 19.54 15.68
C MET A 1 -43.53 19.36 15.18
N LEU A 2 -43.34 19.19 14.95
CA LEU A 2 -42.40 18.93 14.44
C LEU A 2 -41.61 19.11 14.00
N LYS A 3 -41.43 19.14 14.08
CA LYS A 3 -40.37 19.16 13.73
C LYS A 3 -39.46 18.89 13.97
N TRP A 4 -39.29 18.69 14.37
CA TRP A 4 -38.28 18.54 14.68
C TRP A 4 -37.62 17.54 14.49
N MET A 5 -37.82 16.99 14.40
CA MET A 5 -37.28 16.04 14.22
C MET A 5 -36.40 15.92 13.39
N ALA A 6 -36.58 16.20 12.81
CA ALA A 6 -35.71 16.12 11.95
C ALA A 6 -34.45 16.43 12.38
N ALA A 7 -34.49 17.13 13.02
CA ALA A 7 -33.24 17.44 13.33
C ALA A 7 -32.47 16.37 13.78
N LEU A 8 -32.86 15.82 13.91
CA LEU A 8 -32.12 14.95 14.29
C LEU A 8 -31.36 14.34 13.49
N MET A 9 -31.58 14.36 12.76
CA MET A 9 -30.88 13.77 12.07
C MET A 9 -29.80 14.17 11.68
N GLY A 10 -29.81 14.66 11.45
CA GLY A 10 -28.76 14.99 11.01
C GLY A 10 -27.73 14.65 11.72
N LEU A 11 -27.94 14.63 12.34
CA LEU A 11 -26.98 14.34 12.82
C LEU A 11 -26.52 13.35 12.69
N LEU A 12 -27.02 12.97 12.44
CA LEU A 12 -26.52 12.09 12.26
C LEU A 12 -25.76 11.94 11.47
N SER A 13 -26.08 11.93 10.99
CA SER A 13 -25.37 11.64 10.21
C SER A 13 -24.29 11.92 10.24
N SER A 14 -24.13 12.33 10.52
CA SER A 14 -23.03 12.60 10.46
C SER A 14 -22.22 11.86 10.91
N SER A 15 -22.40 11.32 11.28
CA SER A 15 -21.47 10.73 11.64
C SER A 15 -20.91 10.00 10.79
N PHE A 16 -21.19 9.89 10.29
CA PHE A 16 -20.54 9.29 9.55
C PHE A 16 -19.53 9.41 9.13
N ALA A 17 -19.61 9.37 9.16
CA ALA A 17 -18.67 9.75 8.51
C ALA A 17 -17.31 9.58 8.93
N GLY A 18 -16.90 9.80 10.00
CA GLY A 18 -15.58 9.68 10.40
C GLY A 18 -14.94 8.35 10.09
N LEU A 19 -15.73 7.40 9.79
CA LEU A 19 -15.23 6.07 9.55
C LEU A 19 -14.33 5.99 8.34
N THR A 20 -14.65 6.74 7.30
CA THR A 20 -13.84 6.66 6.10
C THR A 20 -12.47 7.27 6.28
N PHE A 21 -12.29 8.10 7.28
CA PHE A 21 -10.98 8.70 7.55
C PHE A 21 -9.95 7.70 8.07
N ALA A 22 -10.42 6.55 8.55
CA ALA A 22 -9.52 5.59 9.16
C ALA A 22 -8.83 4.70 8.14
N GLN A 23 -9.14 4.84 6.86
CA GLN A 23 -8.59 3.96 5.83
C GLN A 23 -7.64 4.71 4.92
N ALA A 24 -6.60 4.01 4.50
CA ALA A 24 -5.68 4.56 3.52
C ALA A 24 -6.36 4.60 2.16
N GLY A 25 -6.13 5.66 1.41
CA GLY A 25 -6.47 5.73 0.00
C GLY A 25 -5.25 5.47 -0.84
N ALA A 26 -5.46 5.27 -2.14
CA ALA A 26 -4.35 5.00 -3.05
C ALA A 26 -3.33 6.13 -3.07
N ASP A 27 -3.80 7.38 -3.02
CA ASP A 27 -2.88 8.52 -3.03
C ASP A 27 -1.98 8.55 -1.79
N ASP A 28 -2.47 8.03 -0.68
CA ASP A 28 -1.70 8.03 0.56
C ASP A 28 -0.52 7.06 0.50
N LEU A 29 -0.56 6.14 -0.43
CA LEU A 29 0.49 5.13 -0.58
C LEU A 29 1.53 5.53 -1.62
N ALA A 30 1.34 6.63 -2.33
CA ALA A 30 2.35 7.14 -3.23
C ALA A 30 3.50 7.71 -2.42
N GLY A 31 4.70 7.66 -2.97
CA GLY A 31 5.87 8.23 -2.31
C GLY A 31 6.99 7.22 -2.16
N ARG A 32 7.86 7.49 -1.20
CA ARG A 32 9.06 6.68 -1.00
C ARG A 32 8.87 5.74 0.18
N TRP A 33 9.36 4.52 0.01
CA TRP A 33 9.21 3.45 0.99
C TRP A 33 10.54 2.76 1.21
N ALA A 34 10.76 2.31 2.43
CA ALA A 34 11.82 1.36 2.74
C ALA A 34 11.19 -0.01 2.85
N VAL A 35 11.71 -0.97 2.10
CA VAL A 35 11.20 -2.34 2.10
C VAL A 35 12.19 -3.20 2.86
N THR A 36 11.72 -3.84 3.92
CA THR A 36 12.53 -4.77 4.70
C THR A 36 12.02 -6.17 4.43
N TRP A 37 12.91 -7.02 3.97
CA TRP A 37 12.58 -8.41 3.61
C TRP A 37 12.91 -9.33 4.77
N SER A 38 12.30 -10.50 4.80
CA SER A 38 12.53 -11.45 5.88
C SER A 38 13.97 -11.96 5.96
N ASN A 39 14.74 -11.82 4.88
CA ASN A 39 16.17 -12.13 4.89
C ASN A 39 17.02 -10.98 5.42
N THR A 40 16.40 -9.96 5.97
CA THR A 40 17.02 -8.77 6.56
C THR A 40 17.57 -7.76 5.56
N SER A 41 17.42 -7.97 4.26
CA SER A 41 17.75 -6.94 3.28
C SER A 41 16.78 -5.77 3.40
N ARG A 42 17.29 -4.59 3.11
CA ARG A 42 16.47 -3.38 3.15
C ARG A 42 16.74 -2.54 1.90
N ASN A 43 15.70 -2.22 1.18
CA ASN A 43 15.81 -1.57 -0.11
C ASN A 43 14.83 -0.42 -0.23
N ALA A 44 15.13 0.49 -1.15
CA ALA A 44 14.27 1.66 -1.39
C ALA A 44 13.32 1.40 -2.54
N MET A 45 12.09 1.87 -2.40
CA MET A 45 11.07 1.79 -3.44
C MET A 45 10.35 3.12 -3.52
N SER A 46 10.04 3.55 -4.74
CA SER A 46 9.22 4.73 -4.97
C SER A 46 7.98 4.32 -5.73
N LEU A 47 6.83 4.81 -5.31
CA LEU A 47 5.55 4.50 -5.95
C LEU A 47 4.84 5.78 -6.36
N ALA A 48 4.28 5.76 -7.56
CA ALA A 48 3.39 6.79 -8.05
C ALA A 48 2.03 6.14 -8.29
N ASN A 49 0.97 6.87 -7.95
CA ASN A 49 -0.39 6.39 -8.09
C ASN A 49 -1.09 7.08 -9.26
N LYS A 50 -1.80 6.29 -10.06
CA LYS A 50 -2.66 6.81 -11.10
C LYS A 50 -3.95 6.00 -11.08
N SER A 51 -4.96 6.56 -10.44
CA SER A 51 -6.30 5.94 -10.35
C SER A 51 -6.26 4.54 -9.75
N GLY A 52 -5.46 4.34 -8.71
CA GLY A 52 -5.36 3.07 -8.02
C GLY A 52 -4.33 2.12 -8.61
N ARG A 53 -3.73 2.49 -9.73
CA ARG A 53 -2.64 1.73 -10.32
C ARG A 53 -1.33 2.36 -9.94
N PHE A 54 -0.40 1.53 -9.51
CA PHE A 54 0.91 2.00 -9.10
C PHE A 54 1.95 1.67 -10.14
N SER A 55 2.87 2.60 -10.29
CA SER A 55 4.10 2.40 -11.04
C SER A 55 5.23 3.02 -10.24
N GLY A 56 6.44 2.54 -10.45
CA GLY A 56 7.55 3.09 -9.70
C GLY A 56 8.84 2.36 -9.96
N THR A 57 9.77 2.56 -9.05
CA THR A 57 11.10 1.99 -9.14
C THR A 57 11.49 1.34 -7.82
N TYR A 58 12.35 0.36 -7.93
CA TYR A 58 12.91 -0.37 -6.80
C TYR A 58 14.40 -0.56 -7.08
N GLN A 59 15.22 -0.34 -6.06
CA GLN A 59 16.65 -0.56 -6.20
C GLN A 59 17.04 -1.80 -5.40
N ASN A 60 17.60 -2.80 -6.08
CA ASN A 60 17.98 -4.04 -5.42
C ASN A 60 19.35 -3.90 -4.76
N ASP A 61 19.83 -4.98 -4.13
CA ASP A 61 21.09 -4.96 -3.41
C ASP A 61 22.28 -4.69 -4.32
N ASP A 62 22.18 -5.06 -5.59
CA ASP A 62 23.21 -4.83 -6.57
C ASP A 62 23.17 -3.44 -7.18
N LYS A 63 22.25 -2.60 -6.68
CA LYS A 63 22.02 -1.24 -7.17
C LYS A 63 21.42 -1.17 -8.56
N ASP A 64 20.86 -2.27 -9.04
CA ASP A 64 20.08 -2.24 -10.28
C ASP A 64 18.75 -1.58 -10.03
N SER A 65 18.29 -0.84 -11.03
CA SER A 65 16.97 -0.23 -10.96
C SER A 65 15.97 -1.19 -11.57
N CYS A 66 14.91 -1.47 -10.83
CA CYS A 66 13.86 -2.38 -11.26
C CYS A 66 12.56 -1.62 -11.40
N SER A 67 11.67 -2.09 -12.25
CA SER A 67 10.37 -1.47 -12.42
C SER A 67 9.36 -2.10 -11.48
N VAL A 68 8.42 -1.27 -10.98
CA VAL A 68 7.37 -1.71 -10.08
C VAL A 68 6.03 -1.35 -10.69
N THR A 69 5.10 -2.30 -10.68
CA THR A 69 3.72 -2.05 -11.06
C THR A 69 2.80 -2.72 -10.07
N GLY A 70 1.58 -2.22 -9.95
CA GLY A 70 0.64 -2.86 -9.05
C GLY A 70 -0.69 -2.16 -8.92
N ASN A 71 -1.50 -2.66 -8.02
CA ASN A 71 -2.85 -2.17 -7.77
C ASN A 71 -3.14 -2.16 -6.28
N PHE A 72 -4.01 -1.23 -5.88
CA PHE A 72 -4.48 -1.14 -4.52
C PHE A 72 -6.00 -1.18 -4.51
N LEU A 73 -6.56 -2.03 -3.64
CA LEU A 73 -7.99 -2.10 -3.43
C LEU A 73 -8.30 -1.48 -2.07
N ALA A 74 -8.93 -0.30 -2.09
CA ALA A 74 -9.20 0.42 -0.85
C ALA A 74 -10.21 -0.30 0.03
N SER A 75 -11.10 -1.09 -0.55
CA SER A 75 -12.15 -1.76 0.21
C SER A 75 -11.61 -2.72 1.27
N ASN A 76 -10.47 -3.34 1.01
CA ASN A 76 -9.84 -4.25 1.97
C ASN A 76 -8.38 -3.88 2.26
N GLN A 77 -7.96 -2.69 1.83
CA GLN A 77 -6.61 -2.18 2.05
C GLN A 77 -5.52 -3.09 1.48
N HIS A 78 -5.86 -3.82 0.43
CA HIS A 78 -4.95 -4.81 -0.16
C HIS A 78 -4.11 -4.21 -1.27
N LEU A 79 -2.80 -4.40 -1.19
CA LEU A 79 -1.84 -3.95 -2.18
C LEU A 79 -1.21 -5.17 -2.83
N ALA A 80 -1.17 -5.17 -4.17
CA ALA A 80 -0.45 -6.18 -4.94
C ALA A 80 0.56 -5.47 -5.82
N LEU A 81 1.81 -5.84 -5.71
CA LEU A 81 2.90 -5.24 -6.49
C LEU A 81 3.69 -6.32 -7.18
N GLN A 82 4.26 -5.96 -8.33
CA GLN A 82 5.21 -6.79 -9.02
C GLN A 82 6.47 -5.96 -9.28
N ILE A 83 7.62 -6.50 -8.90
CA ILE A 83 8.92 -5.89 -9.13
C ILE A 83 9.61 -6.70 -10.21
N VAL A 84 10.02 -6.04 -11.29
CA VAL A 84 10.72 -6.70 -12.38
C VAL A 84 12.13 -6.14 -12.44
N CYS A 85 13.10 -6.99 -12.18
CA CYS A 85 14.51 -6.68 -12.23
C CYS A 85 15.16 -7.39 -13.43
N PRO A 86 16.39 -7.04 -13.79
CA PRO A 86 17.00 -7.62 -14.98
C PRO A 86 17.08 -9.15 -14.98
N LYS A 87 17.24 -9.77 -13.82
CA LYS A 87 17.44 -11.21 -13.74
C LYS A 87 16.35 -11.99 -13.03
N TRP A 88 15.40 -11.28 -12.40
CA TRP A 88 14.36 -11.95 -11.62
C TRP A 88 13.23 -10.98 -11.34
N ASP A 89 12.12 -11.53 -10.87
CA ASP A 89 11.00 -10.70 -10.44
C ASP A 89 10.46 -11.19 -9.12
N ILE A 90 9.72 -10.32 -8.45
CA ILE A 90 9.09 -10.58 -7.17
C ILE A 90 7.64 -10.14 -7.25
N ARG A 91 6.75 -10.95 -6.71
CA ARG A 91 5.36 -10.58 -6.51
C ARG A 91 5.11 -10.38 -5.04
N MET A 92 4.48 -9.27 -4.70
CA MET A 92 4.20 -8.88 -3.32
C MET A 92 2.72 -8.71 -3.12
N GLN A 93 2.23 -9.14 -1.98
CA GLN A 93 0.85 -8.91 -1.57
C GLN A 93 0.85 -8.52 -0.11
N GLY A 94 0.14 -7.46 0.21
CA GLY A 94 0.13 -6.98 1.58
C GLY A 94 -1.08 -6.14 1.90
N THR A 95 -1.14 -5.73 3.15
CA THR A 95 -2.22 -4.91 3.67
C THR A 95 -1.63 -3.62 4.22
N ALA A 96 -2.22 -2.50 3.82
CA ALA A 96 -1.79 -1.20 4.31
C ALA A 96 -2.39 -0.91 5.67
N SER A 97 -1.61 -0.28 6.55
CA SER A 97 -2.12 0.19 7.82
C SER A 97 -3.06 1.37 7.62
N LYS A 98 -3.89 1.63 8.61
CA LYS A 98 -4.87 2.72 8.52
C LYS A 98 -4.21 4.08 8.37
N ASP A 99 -3.04 4.26 8.95
CA ASP A 99 -2.32 5.54 8.86
C ASP A 99 -1.48 5.67 7.59
N SER A 100 -1.50 4.66 6.71
CA SER A 100 -0.80 4.67 5.43
C SER A 100 0.72 4.69 5.56
N LYS A 101 1.25 4.30 6.70
CA LYS A 101 2.70 4.39 6.94
C LYS A 101 3.39 3.04 6.92
N THR A 102 2.65 1.96 6.94
CA THR A 102 3.20 0.62 6.97
C THR A 102 2.40 -0.29 6.06
N ILE A 103 3.09 -1.14 5.31
CA ILE A 103 2.46 -2.20 4.53
C ILE A 103 3.17 -3.49 4.91
N ARG A 104 2.40 -4.51 5.29
CA ARG A 104 2.94 -5.79 5.68
C ARG A 104 2.34 -6.88 4.82
N GLY A 105 3.15 -7.85 4.46
CA GLY A 105 2.63 -8.94 3.66
C GLY A 105 3.67 -10.00 3.37
N SER A 106 3.41 -10.70 2.27
CA SER A 106 4.25 -11.79 1.83
C SER A 106 4.70 -11.56 0.40
N TYR A 107 5.80 -12.19 0.03
CA TYR A 107 6.31 -12.10 -1.33
C TYR A 107 6.63 -13.50 -1.85
N GLN A 108 6.67 -13.58 -3.17
CA GLN A 108 7.12 -14.77 -3.89
C GLN A 108 8.15 -14.31 -4.92
N ALA A 109 9.37 -14.82 -4.78
CA ALA A 109 10.45 -14.52 -5.69
C ALA A 109 10.75 -15.75 -6.53
N TYR A 110 11.09 -15.52 -7.79
CA TYR A 110 11.35 -16.63 -8.70
C TYR A 110 12.47 -17.55 -8.20
N VAL A 111 13.54 -16.94 -7.66
CA VAL A 111 14.72 -17.69 -7.25
C VAL A 111 14.70 -18.00 -5.76
N ASP A 112 14.31 -17.03 -4.94
CA ASP A 112 14.47 -17.13 -3.49
C ASP A 112 13.27 -17.73 -2.78
N GLY A 113 12.20 -18.06 -3.51
CA GLY A 113 11.03 -18.66 -2.90
C GLY A 113 10.10 -17.62 -2.28
N VAL A 114 9.60 -17.91 -1.09
CA VAL A 114 8.60 -17.07 -0.45
C VAL A 114 9.13 -16.50 0.86
N GLY A 115 8.55 -15.39 1.29
CA GLY A 115 8.91 -14.77 2.56
C GLY A 115 7.95 -13.67 2.92
N LYS A 116 8.33 -12.88 3.93
CA LYS A 116 7.55 -11.76 4.42
C LYS A 116 8.27 -10.46 4.16
N PHE A 117 7.51 -9.38 4.11
CA PHE A 117 8.10 -8.04 3.98
C PHE A 117 7.35 -7.06 4.85
N VAL A 118 8.02 -5.95 5.15
CA VAL A 118 7.41 -4.79 5.77
C VAL A 118 7.91 -3.58 4.99
N MET A 119 6.98 -2.74 4.53
CA MET A 119 7.31 -1.46 3.92
C MET A 119 6.98 -0.36 4.90
N THR A 120 7.91 0.57 5.05
CA THR A 120 7.74 1.70 5.95
C THR A 120 7.88 2.98 5.13
N LYS A 121 6.90 3.87 5.25
CA LYS A 121 6.90 5.12 4.50
C LYS A 121 8.02 6.03 4.98
N GLN A 122 8.69 6.63 4.03
CA GLN A 122 9.80 7.53 4.31
C GLN A 122 9.40 9.00 4.33
#